data_f3c388cf38871fecb42a706ae68abd9f
#
_entry.id   f3c388cf38871fecb42a706ae68abd9f
#
_cell.length_a   1.000
_cell.length_b   1.000
_cell.length_c   1.000
_cell.angle_alpha   90.00
_cell.angle_beta   90.00
_cell.angle_gamma   90.00
#
_symmetry.space_group_name_H-M   'P 1'
#
loop_
_entity.id
_entity.type
_entity.pdbx_description
1 polymer ?
#
loop_
_entity_poly.entity_id
_entity_poly.type
_entity_poly.pdbx_seq_one_letter_code
_entity_poly.pdbx_strand_id
1 'polypeptide(L)'
;MRIWIYLGVAACLAGVGAVLHSAMPPSRGAGVFQSANPEDVKVADGIFVSDYFDLSYRLPEGWTEGLAGPDPSQSGYYVLGTWAPKRDFAATILVVAQDMFFAPESSDDVKNVVAEFRQVMSAVDGMTIDREPAPVSVGGHPGYRVDFSGVGLSRSMFAIEIRCHVVTFNLTSRGPELLAGLVSSLDDLDSVRKKTPDLVPECVRDYASENVVHRVEPDGVGAKAVSIPVRMIVATDGSVKHVHVIRASAAQRRNIEEALRQWKFKSYVKQGHPVEVETGMMFNLKPTNM
;
A
#
# COMPACT_ATOMS: atom_id res chain seq x y z
N MET A 1 -8.74 -18.33 9.87
CA MET A 1 -8.58 -16.89 10.21
C MET A 1 -8.19 -16.04 8.99
N ARG A 2 -8.06 -16.63 7.79
CA ARG A 2 -7.63 -15.93 6.53
C ARG A 2 -8.77 -15.28 5.72
N ILE A 3 -10.03 -15.65 5.96
CA ILE A 3 -11.20 -15.23 5.15
C ILE A 3 -11.65 -13.79 5.41
N TRP A 4 -11.25 -13.19 6.53
CA TRP A 4 -11.74 -11.87 6.97
C TRP A 4 -11.19 -10.67 6.19
N ILE A 5 -10.01 -10.79 5.58
CA ILE A 5 -9.37 -9.65 4.85
C ILE A 5 -10.14 -9.32 3.57
N TYR A 6 -10.71 -10.33 2.89
CA TYR A 6 -11.43 -10.13 1.63
C TYR A 6 -12.95 -9.96 1.79
N LEU A 7 -13.54 -10.44 2.89
CA LEU A 7 -14.96 -10.23 3.19
C LEU A 7 -15.29 -8.80 3.63
N GLY A 8 -14.33 -8.06 4.18
CA GLY A 8 -14.49 -6.64 4.50
C GLY A 8 -14.86 -5.76 3.30
N VAL A 9 -14.50 -6.19 2.08
CA VAL A 9 -14.83 -5.48 0.84
C VAL A 9 -16.31 -5.66 0.43
N ALA A 10 -16.96 -6.73 0.87
CA ALA A 10 -18.37 -6.99 0.56
C ALA A 10 -19.34 -6.30 1.55
N ALA A 11 -18.90 -5.98 2.77
CA ALA A 11 -19.73 -5.45 3.84
C ALA A 11 -19.84 -3.90 3.87
N CYS A 12 -19.02 -3.17 3.11
CA CYS A 12 -19.07 -1.70 3.09
C CYS A 12 -20.27 -1.07 2.39
N LEU A 13 -21.24 -1.86 1.96
CA LEU A 13 -22.47 -1.33 1.35
C LEU A 13 -23.65 -1.13 2.34
N ALA A 14 -23.44 -1.39 3.62
CA ALA A 14 -24.52 -1.24 4.62
C ALA A 14 -23.97 -0.70 5.95
N GLY A 15 -23.84 0.63 6.09
CA GLY A 15 -23.60 1.23 7.39
C GLY A 15 -22.90 2.60 7.32
N VAL A 16 -23.64 3.66 7.08
CA VAL A 16 -23.16 5.05 7.20
C VAL A 16 -23.29 5.49 8.64
N GLY A 17 -22.16 5.55 9.36
CA GLY A 17 -22.03 6.24 10.63
C GLY A 17 -20.93 7.30 10.52
N ALA A 18 -21.30 8.58 10.44
CA ALA A 18 -20.36 9.68 10.36
C ALA A 18 -19.65 9.91 11.70
N VAL A 19 -18.34 9.81 11.73
CA VAL A 19 -17.47 10.30 12.82
C VAL A 19 -16.60 11.41 12.25
N LEU A 20 -16.88 12.64 12.66
CA LEU A 20 -16.08 13.83 12.32
C LEU A 20 -14.78 13.80 13.12
N HIS A 21 -13.64 13.66 12.45
CA HIS A 21 -12.34 13.90 13.03
C HIS A 21 -11.77 15.22 12.50
N SER A 22 -11.46 16.11 13.43
CA SER A 22 -10.85 17.41 13.15
C SER A 22 -9.38 17.24 12.76
N ALA A 23 -9.02 17.66 11.56
CA ALA A 23 -7.65 17.68 11.08
C ALA A 23 -6.87 18.85 11.67
N MET A 24 -5.71 18.60 12.29
CA MET A 24 -4.71 19.61 12.62
C MET A 24 -3.89 19.98 11.37
N PRO A 25 -3.58 21.28 11.17
CA PRO A 25 -2.77 21.68 10.01
C PRO A 25 -1.29 21.28 10.19
N PRO A 26 -0.61 20.88 9.10
CA PRO A 26 0.81 20.53 9.17
C PRO A 26 1.70 21.78 9.30
N SER A 27 2.67 21.70 10.21
CA SER A 27 3.72 22.71 10.37
C SER A 27 4.68 22.70 9.18
N ARG A 28 4.80 23.85 8.50
CA ARG A 28 5.78 24.09 7.44
C ARG A 28 7.18 24.19 8.05
N GLY A 29 8.02 23.19 7.81
CA GLY A 29 9.46 23.20 8.07
C GLY A 29 10.23 22.86 6.79
N ALA A 30 11.34 23.54 6.55
CA ALA A 30 12.10 23.63 5.33
C ALA A 30 12.67 22.29 4.82
N GLY A 31 12.51 22.03 3.54
CA GLY A 31 13.45 21.48 2.56
C GLY A 31 14.35 20.29 2.92
N VAL A 32 13.79 19.15 3.31
CA VAL A 32 14.39 17.83 3.10
C VAL A 32 13.34 17.03 2.34
N PHE A 33 13.72 16.38 1.25
CA PHE A 33 12.84 15.43 0.56
C PHE A 33 12.48 14.32 1.55
N GLN A 34 11.41 14.52 2.32
CA GLN A 34 10.80 13.44 3.08
C GLN A 34 10.23 12.47 2.03
N SER A 35 10.81 11.28 1.94
CA SER A 35 10.17 10.20 1.22
C SER A 35 8.78 10.04 1.85
N ALA A 36 7.73 10.29 1.04
CA ALA A 36 6.35 10.06 1.47
C ALA A 36 6.20 8.60 1.93
N ASN A 37 5.31 8.35 2.88
CA ASN A 37 4.95 6.99 3.26
C ASN A 37 3.91 6.42 2.28
N PRO A 38 3.73 5.10 2.19
CA PRO A 38 2.74 4.49 1.31
C PRO A 38 1.32 5.05 1.47
N GLU A 39 0.91 5.36 2.71
CA GLU A 39 -0.39 5.92 3.03
C GLU A 39 -0.54 7.43 2.79
N ASP A 40 0.57 8.13 2.50
CA ASP A 40 0.55 9.57 2.22
C ASP A 40 0.00 9.85 0.81
N VAL A 41 -1.32 9.86 0.71
CA VAL A 41 -2.05 10.13 -0.55
C VAL A 41 -2.83 11.43 -0.46
N LYS A 42 -3.13 12.03 -1.60
CA LYS A 42 -3.88 13.28 -1.73
C LYS A 42 -4.93 13.14 -2.82
N VAL A 43 -6.06 13.80 -2.62
CA VAL A 43 -7.03 14.04 -3.70
C VAL A 43 -7.25 15.54 -3.79
N ALA A 44 -6.97 16.12 -4.94
CA ALA A 44 -7.19 17.52 -5.23
C ALA A 44 -7.70 17.68 -6.67
N ASP A 45 -8.71 18.49 -6.87
CA ASP A 45 -9.31 18.77 -8.18
C ASP A 45 -9.72 17.49 -8.96
N GLY A 46 -10.20 16.48 -8.24
CA GLY A 46 -10.60 15.19 -8.82
C GLY A 46 -9.41 14.33 -9.27
N ILE A 47 -8.19 14.63 -8.82
CA ILE A 47 -7.01 13.82 -9.10
C ILE A 47 -6.51 13.19 -7.80
N PHE A 48 -6.45 11.87 -7.78
CA PHE A 48 -5.73 11.10 -6.78
C PHE A 48 -4.24 11.13 -7.08
N VAL A 49 -3.42 11.39 -6.07
CA VAL A 49 -1.96 11.47 -6.17
C VAL A 49 -1.33 10.69 -5.02
N SER A 50 -0.40 9.81 -5.35
CA SER A 50 0.52 9.16 -4.43
C SER A 50 1.96 9.50 -4.82
N ASP A 51 2.60 10.34 -4.02
CA ASP A 51 4.01 10.71 -4.22
C ASP A 51 4.94 9.51 -3.95
N TYR A 52 4.54 8.61 -3.05
CA TYR A 52 5.30 7.40 -2.73
C TYR A 52 5.33 6.42 -3.90
N PHE A 53 4.18 6.10 -4.47
CA PHE A 53 4.06 5.16 -5.60
C PHE A 53 4.33 5.83 -6.96
N ASP A 54 4.55 7.12 -6.99
CA ASP A 54 4.67 7.92 -8.22
C ASP A 54 3.47 7.74 -9.16
N LEU A 55 2.27 7.72 -8.58
CA LEU A 55 1.02 7.52 -9.30
C LEU A 55 0.13 8.74 -9.22
N SER A 56 -0.46 9.11 -10.35
CA SER A 56 -1.60 10.02 -10.42
C SER A 56 -2.74 9.38 -11.20
N TYR A 57 -3.97 9.56 -10.74
CA TYR A 57 -5.16 9.01 -11.37
C TYR A 57 -6.29 10.02 -11.32
N ARG A 58 -6.85 10.35 -12.48
CA ARG A 58 -8.03 11.23 -12.58
C ARG A 58 -9.28 10.43 -12.26
N LEU A 59 -9.96 10.82 -11.17
CA LEU A 59 -11.24 10.23 -10.79
C LEU A 59 -12.31 10.57 -11.85
N PRO A 60 -13.25 9.66 -12.10
CA PRO A 60 -14.37 9.94 -12.99
C PRO A 60 -15.15 11.19 -12.54
N GLU A 61 -15.71 11.93 -13.48
CA GLU A 61 -16.42 13.17 -13.21
C GLU A 61 -17.60 12.93 -12.23
N GLY A 62 -17.73 13.81 -11.25
CA GLY A 62 -18.79 13.71 -10.24
C GLY A 62 -18.53 12.69 -9.12
N TRP A 63 -17.38 12.05 -9.09
CA TRP A 63 -16.98 11.17 -7.99
C TRP A 63 -16.44 11.98 -6.81
N THR A 64 -16.73 11.52 -5.63
CA THR A 64 -16.23 12.12 -4.40
C THR A 64 -15.10 11.30 -3.83
N GLU A 65 -14.26 11.98 -3.06
CA GLU A 65 -13.44 11.32 -2.08
C GLU A 65 -14.31 10.40 -1.23
N GLY A 66 -13.94 9.15 -1.17
CA GLY A 66 -14.64 8.15 -0.41
C GLY A 66 -14.26 8.20 1.07
N LEU A 67 -14.70 7.20 1.80
CA LEU A 67 -14.36 7.01 3.19
C LEU A 67 -12.84 6.84 3.32
N ALA A 68 -12.25 7.53 4.31
CA ALA A 68 -10.88 7.26 4.71
C ALA A 68 -10.72 5.78 5.05
N GLY A 69 -9.68 5.15 4.53
CA GLY A 69 -9.36 3.77 4.86
C GLY A 69 -9.03 3.59 6.33
N PRO A 70 -9.06 2.35 6.84
CA PRO A 70 -8.54 2.03 8.16
C PRO A 70 -7.03 2.26 8.20
N ASP A 71 -6.49 2.41 9.41
CA ASP A 71 -5.03 2.41 9.61
C ASP A 71 -4.39 1.18 8.97
N PRO A 72 -3.13 1.29 8.50
CA PRO A 72 -2.39 0.17 7.93
C PRO A 72 -2.40 -1.06 8.85
N SER A 73 -2.50 -2.25 8.28
CA SER A 73 -2.45 -3.50 9.04
C SER A 73 -1.02 -3.84 9.48
N GLN A 74 -0.87 -4.77 10.43
CA GLN A 74 0.45 -5.29 10.80
C GLN A 74 1.13 -6.10 9.69
N SER A 75 0.37 -6.54 8.68
CA SER A 75 0.91 -7.18 7.47
C SER A 75 1.23 -6.18 6.35
N GLY A 76 1.24 -4.87 6.64
CA GLY A 76 1.52 -3.85 5.64
C GLY A 76 0.45 -3.72 4.55
N TYR A 77 -0.81 -3.89 4.91
CA TYR A 77 -1.93 -3.65 3.99
C TYR A 77 -2.46 -2.23 4.19
N TYR A 78 -2.45 -1.43 3.12
CA TYR A 78 -2.84 -0.03 3.10
C TYR A 78 -4.08 0.16 2.22
N VAL A 79 -5.09 0.87 2.73
CA VAL A 79 -6.18 1.39 1.89
C VAL A 79 -5.80 2.79 1.46
N LEU A 80 -5.45 2.95 0.19
CA LEU A 80 -5.00 4.23 -0.38
C LEU A 80 -6.16 5.15 -0.72
N GLY A 81 -7.31 4.59 -1.06
CA GLY A 81 -8.53 5.35 -1.32
C GLY A 81 -9.70 4.51 -1.75
N THR A 82 -10.88 5.04 -1.49
CA THR A 82 -12.16 4.46 -1.94
C THR A 82 -13.01 5.58 -2.48
N TRP A 83 -13.51 5.44 -3.69
CA TRP A 83 -14.34 6.46 -4.35
C TRP A 83 -15.61 5.85 -4.93
N ALA A 84 -16.67 6.67 -4.96
CA ALA A 84 -17.95 6.33 -5.53
C ALA A 84 -18.65 7.60 -6.09
N PRO A 85 -19.64 7.49 -6.99
CA PRO A 85 -20.45 8.63 -7.40
C PRO A 85 -21.18 9.27 -6.23
N LYS A 86 -21.33 10.60 -6.24
CA LYS A 86 -21.97 11.37 -5.14
C LYS A 86 -23.39 10.95 -4.78
N ARG A 87 -24.17 10.48 -5.74
CA ARG A 87 -25.61 10.25 -5.58
C ARG A 87 -26.05 8.81 -5.81
N ASP A 88 -25.16 7.98 -6.33
CA ASP A 88 -25.48 6.60 -6.66
C ASP A 88 -24.24 5.74 -6.43
N PHE A 89 -24.33 4.83 -5.46
CA PHE A 89 -23.29 3.84 -5.21
C PHE A 89 -23.34 2.67 -6.23
N ALA A 90 -23.72 2.97 -7.49
CA ALA A 90 -23.75 1.99 -8.56
C ALA A 90 -22.35 1.48 -8.97
N ALA A 91 -21.33 2.20 -8.53
CA ALA A 91 -19.94 1.82 -8.81
C ALA A 91 -18.98 2.26 -7.70
N THR A 92 -17.84 1.59 -7.58
CA THR A 92 -16.76 1.95 -6.64
C THR A 92 -15.40 1.68 -7.26
N ILE A 93 -14.42 2.50 -6.89
CA ILE A 93 -12.99 2.26 -7.10
C ILE A 93 -12.37 2.16 -5.71
N LEU A 94 -11.69 1.04 -5.42
CA LEU A 94 -10.90 0.84 -4.22
C LEU A 94 -9.46 0.60 -4.62
N VAL A 95 -8.55 1.45 -4.13
CA VAL A 95 -7.11 1.29 -4.35
C VAL A 95 -6.45 0.88 -3.05
N VAL A 96 -5.73 -0.22 -3.08
CA VAL A 96 -5.00 -0.74 -1.92
C VAL A 96 -3.57 -1.11 -2.31
N ALA A 97 -2.67 -1.07 -1.33
CA ALA A 97 -1.31 -1.56 -1.49
C ALA A 97 -1.01 -2.63 -0.43
N GLN A 98 -0.40 -3.72 -0.85
CA GLN A 98 0.13 -4.76 0.03
C GLN A 98 1.64 -4.70 0.00
N ASP A 99 2.24 -4.48 1.17
CA ASP A 99 3.68 -4.51 1.36
C ASP A 99 4.23 -5.93 1.23
N MET A 100 5.16 -6.13 0.30
CA MET A 100 5.71 -7.45 0.01
C MET A 100 6.68 -7.96 1.09
N PHE A 101 7.21 -7.07 1.96
CA PHE A 101 8.07 -7.49 3.09
C PHE A 101 7.28 -8.17 4.21
N PHE A 102 6.02 -7.83 4.36
CA PHE A 102 5.16 -8.31 5.45
C PHE A 102 3.99 -9.15 4.96
N ALA A 103 3.85 -9.30 3.64
CA ALA A 103 2.85 -10.15 3.03
C ALA A 103 3.09 -11.63 3.38
N PRO A 104 2.03 -12.45 3.51
CA PRO A 104 2.18 -13.89 3.51
C PRO A 104 2.85 -14.37 2.21
N GLU A 105 3.59 -15.49 2.26
CA GLU A 105 4.23 -16.07 1.07
C GLU A 105 3.27 -16.29 -0.12
N SER A 106 1.98 -16.55 0.17
CA SER A 106 0.94 -16.70 -0.85
C SER A 106 0.56 -15.40 -1.57
N SER A 107 1.03 -14.24 -1.11
CA SER A 107 0.67 -12.91 -1.62
C SER A 107 1.91 -12.02 -1.80
N ASP A 108 3.05 -12.62 -2.04
CA ASP A 108 4.34 -11.94 -2.08
C ASP A 108 4.77 -11.47 -3.48
N ASP A 109 3.91 -11.71 -4.49
CA ASP A 109 4.05 -11.16 -5.84
C ASP A 109 2.68 -10.88 -6.47
N VAL A 110 2.68 -10.13 -7.58
CA VAL A 110 1.47 -9.72 -8.30
C VAL A 110 0.64 -10.90 -8.77
N LYS A 111 1.28 -11.95 -9.29
CA LYS A 111 0.60 -13.13 -9.83
C LYS A 111 -0.09 -13.91 -8.71
N ASN A 112 0.57 -14.08 -7.58
CA ASN A 112 0.03 -14.76 -6.41
C ASN A 112 -1.15 -14.00 -5.80
N VAL A 113 -1.07 -12.67 -5.69
CA VAL A 113 -2.18 -11.82 -5.23
C VAL A 113 -3.41 -12.00 -6.11
N VAL A 114 -3.24 -11.97 -7.43
CA VAL A 114 -4.37 -12.14 -8.36
C VAL A 114 -4.93 -13.55 -8.32
N ALA A 115 -4.08 -14.57 -8.20
CA ALA A 115 -4.51 -15.96 -8.09
C ALA A 115 -5.28 -16.21 -6.79
N GLU A 116 -4.84 -15.65 -5.66
CA GLU A 116 -5.56 -15.74 -4.39
C GLU A 116 -6.91 -15.03 -4.48
N PHE A 117 -6.96 -13.82 -5.06
CA PHE A 117 -8.22 -13.10 -5.25
C PHE A 117 -9.18 -13.88 -6.15
N ARG A 118 -8.70 -14.45 -7.25
CA ARG A 118 -9.47 -15.33 -8.14
C ARG A 118 -10.06 -16.51 -7.37
N GLN A 119 -9.26 -17.18 -6.52
CA GLN A 119 -9.71 -18.30 -5.71
C GLN A 119 -10.81 -17.88 -4.71
N VAL A 120 -10.63 -16.78 -4.02
CA VAL A 120 -11.62 -16.25 -3.05
C VAL A 120 -12.93 -15.91 -3.76
N MET A 121 -12.87 -15.21 -4.90
CA MET A 121 -14.06 -14.80 -5.64
C MET A 121 -14.80 -15.98 -6.26
N SER A 122 -14.11 -17.01 -6.74
CA SER A 122 -14.77 -18.21 -7.27
C SER A 122 -15.45 -19.09 -6.20
N ALA A 123 -15.13 -18.86 -4.93
CA ALA A 123 -15.79 -19.52 -3.80
C ALA A 123 -17.07 -18.78 -3.32
N VAL A 124 -17.37 -17.61 -3.89
CA VAL A 124 -18.58 -16.84 -3.57
C VAL A 124 -19.73 -17.35 -4.42
N ASP A 125 -20.82 -17.80 -3.79
CA ASP A 125 -22.00 -18.29 -4.47
C ASP A 125 -22.58 -17.25 -5.43
N GLY A 126 -22.85 -17.67 -6.67
CA GLY A 126 -23.39 -16.80 -7.71
C GLY A 126 -22.39 -15.87 -8.39
N MET A 127 -21.08 -16.01 -8.10
CA MET A 127 -20.01 -15.32 -8.85
C MET A 127 -19.46 -16.22 -9.96
N THR A 128 -19.18 -15.59 -11.10
CA THR A 128 -18.59 -16.22 -12.29
C THR A 128 -17.31 -15.48 -12.66
N ILE A 129 -16.31 -16.20 -13.12
CA ILE A 129 -15.08 -15.61 -13.68
C ILE A 129 -15.35 -15.31 -15.15
N ASP A 130 -15.33 -14.02 -15.53
CA ASP A 130 -15.52 -13.57 -16.91
C ASP A 130 -14.20 -13.49 -17.67
N ARG A 131 -13.10 -13.24 -16.95
CA ARG A 131 -11.73 -13.24 -17.45
C ARG A 131 -10.82 -13.89 -16.44
N GLU A 132 -10.12 -14.94 -16.84
CA GLU A 132 -9.03 -15.52 -16.05
C GLU A 132 -7.86 -14.53 -15.89
N PRO A 133 -7.04 -14.67 -14.84
CA PRO A 133 -5.86 -13.84 -14.64
C PRO A 133 -4.98 -13.78 -15.89
N ALA A 134 -4.81 -12.58 -16.44
CA ALA A 134 -4.04 -12.35 -17.65
C ALA A 134 -3.10 -11.14 -17.51
N PRO A 135 -1.91 -11.17 -18.14
CA PRO A 135 -0.99 -10.04 -18.15
C PRO A 135 -1.64 -8.80 -18.79
N VAL A 136 -1.40 -7.64 -18.19
CA VAL A 136 -1.80 -6.31 -18.68
C VAL A 136 -0.71 -5.29 -18.38
N SER A 137 -0.83 -4.09 -18.96
CA SER A 137 -0.06 -2.92 -18.56
C SER A 137 -1.03 -1.84 -18.07
N VAL A 138 -0.74 -1.22 -16.93
CA VAL A 138 -1.54 -0.14 -16.34
C VAL A 138 -0.60 1.01 -15.97
N GLY A 139 -0.79 2.20 -16.53
CA GLY A 139 0.11 3.33 -16.33
C GLY A 139 1.57 3.02 -16.69
N GLY A 140 1.82 2.15 -17.67
CA GLY A 140 3.16 1.71 -18.05
C GLY A 140 3.76 0.62 -17.14
N HIS A 141 3.10 0.24 -16.04
CA HIS A 141 3.53 -0.84 -15.16
C HIS A 141 2.99 -2.19 -15.62
N PRO A 142 3.85 -3.23 -15.72
CA PRO A 142 3.39 -4.59 -15.99
C PRO A 142 2.59 -5.12 -14.79
N GLY A 143 1.53 -5.87 -15.08
CA GLY A 143 0.66 -6.40 -14.04
C GLY A 143 -0.26 -7.48 -14.55
N TYR A 144 -1.32 -7.76 -13.80
CA TYR A 144 -2.34 -8.74 -14.11
C TYR A 144 -3.74 -8.16 -13.92
N ARG A 145 -4.68 -8.69 -14.70
CA ARG A 145 -6.11 -8.39 -14.58
C ARG A 145 -6.93 -9.66 -14.47
N VAL A 146 -7.98 -9.63 -13.64
CA VAL A 146 -9.01 -10.65 -13.52
C VAL A 146 -10.37 -9.98 -13.43
N ASP A 147 -11.41 -10.55 -14.10
CA ASP A 147 -12.76 -10.00 -14.12
C ASP A 147 -13.77 -11.03 -13.63
N PHE A 148 -14.81 -10.54 -12.95
CA PHE A 148 -15.89 -11.34 -12.39
C PHE A 148 -17.24 -10.65 -12.58
N SER A 149 -18.29 -11.46 -12.68
CA SER A 149 -19.66 -11.00 -12.55
C SER A 149 -20.50 -11.93 -11.68
N GLY A 150 -21.59 -11.42 -11.16
CA GLY A 150 -22.54 -12.20 -10.34
C GLY A 150 -23.18 -11.36 -9.26
N VAL A 151 -24.26 -11.86 -8.69
CA VAL A 151 -25.07 -11.19 -7.63
C VAL A 151 -25.41 -9.72 -7.95
N GLY A 152 -25.64 -9.41 -9.24
CA GLY A 152 -25.95 -8.07 -9.72
C GLY A 152 -24.77 -7.11 -9.81
N LEU A 153 -23.54 -7.62 -9.75
CA LEU A 153 -22.31 -6.84 -9.83
C LEU A 153 -21.40 -7.33 -10.95
N SER A 154 -20.62 -6.40 -11.51
CA SER A 154 -19.48 -6.66 -12.38
C SER A 154 -18.23 -6.08 -11.73
N ARG A 155 -17.11 -6.81 -11.76
CA ARG A 155 -15.86 -6.46 -11.07
C ARG A 155 -14.65 -6.69 -11.94
N SER A 156 -13.68 -5.77 -11.86
CA SER A 156 -12.32 -5.96 -12.39
C SER A 156 -11.31 -5.67 -11.30
N MET A 157 -10.32 -6.52 -11.15
CA MET A 157 -9.16 -6.24 -10.32
C MET A 157 -7.93 -6.16 -11.21
N PHE A 158 -7.20 -5.08 -11.06
CA PHE A 158 -5.88 -4.88 -11.65
C PHE A 158 -4.85 -4.89 -10.53
N ALA A 159 -3.74 -5.57 -10.74
CA ALA A 159 -2.65 -5.60 -9.78
C ALA A 159 -1.33 -5.31 -10.50
N ILE A 160 -0.55 -4.39 -9.95
CA ILE A 160 0.78 -3.98 -10.47
C ILE A 160 1.79 -3.98 -9.33
N GLU A 161 3.06 -4.17 -9.65
CA GLU A 161 4.15 -4.09 -8.68
C GLU A 161 4.81 -2.73 -8.75
N ILE A 162 4.87 -2.02 -7.61
CA ILE A 162 5.56 -0.73 -7.47
C ILE A 162 6.23 -0.66 -6.11
N ARG A 163 7.53 -0.36 -6.08
CA ARG A 163 8.29 -0.10 -4.85
C ARG A 163 8.05 -1.12 -3.74
N CYS A 164 8.28 -2.40 -4.02
CA CYS A 164 8.09 -3.48 -3.06
C CYS A 164 6.65 -3.63 -2.52
N HIS A 165 5.67 -3.18 -3.29
CA HIS A 165 4.25 -3.38 -3.01
C HIS A 165 3.53 -3.96 -4.21
N VAL A 166 2.50 -4.73 -3.94
CA VAL A 166 1.45 -5.01 -4.92
C VAL A 166 0.35 -3.98 -4.73
N VAL A 167 0.20 -3.08 -5.70
CA VAL A 167 -0.89 -2.10 -5.73
C VAL A 167 -2.03 -2.64 -6.56
N THR A 168 -3.24 -2.68 -5.99
CA THR A 168 -4.43 -3.17 -6.68
C THR A 168 -5.47 -2.08 -6.85
N PHE A 169 -6.06 -2.03 -8.04
CA PHE A 169 -7.25 -1.24 -8.38
C PHE A 169 -8.43 -2.20 -8.48
N ASN A 170 -9.35 -2.09 -7.53
CA ASN A 170 -10.55 -2.91 -7.47
C ASN A 170 -11.74 -2.07 -7.95
N LEU A 171 -12.23 -2.35 -9.14
CA LEU A 171 -13.35 -1.69 -9.78
C LEU A 171 -14.59 -2.55 -9.61
N THR A 172 -15.67 -1.98 -9.13
CA THR A 172 -16.95 -2.67 -8.96
C THR A 172 -18.06 -1.79 -9.52
N SER A 173 -19.04 -2.37 -10.23
CA SER A 173 -20.21 -1.68 -10.74
C SER A 173 -21.44 -2.58 -10.79
N ARG A 174 -22.63 -1.98 -10.94
CA ARG A 174 -23.91 -2.68 -11.16
C ARG A 174 -24.17 -3.04 -12.62
N GLY A 175 -23.16 -3.14 -13.45
CA GLY A 175 -23.33 -3.54 -14.85
C GLY A 175 -22.02 -3.47 -15.63
N PRO A 176 -21.95 -4.25 -16.71
CA PRO A 176 -20.72 -4.37 -17.49
C PRO A 176 -20.35 -3.09 -18.25
N GLU A 177 -21.34 -2.30 -18.71
CA GLU A 177 -21.05 -1.06 -19.45
C GLU A 177 -20.38 -0.02 -18.55
N LEU A 178 -20.87 0.15 -17.30
CA LEU A 178 -20.28 1.05 -16.34
C LEU A 178 -18.87 0.56 -15.94
N LEU A 179 -18.70 -0.76 -15.75
CA LEU A 179 -17.39 -1.34 -15.49
C LEU A 179 -16.40 -1.05 -16.64
N ALA A 180 -16.85 -1.18 -17.89
CA ALA A 180 -16.00 -0.87 -19.06
C ALA A 180 -15.50 0.58 -19.03
N GLY A 181 -16.36 1.53 -18.65
CA GLY A 181 -15.96 2.94 -18.45
C GLY A 181 -14.91 3.12 -17.36
N LEU A 182 -15.06 2.42 -16.22
CA LEU A 182 -14.07 2.44 -15.15
C LEU A 182 -12.73 1.81 -15.56
N VAL A 183 -12.79 0.71 -16.30
CA VAL A 183 -11.59 0.07 -16.84
C VAL A 183 -10.85 1.02 -17.77
N SER A 184 -11.56 1.69 -18.69
CA SER A 184 -10.93 2.66 -19.60
C SER A 184 -10.36 3.89 -18.88
N SER A 185 -10.91 4.28 -17.72
CA SER A 185 -10.37 5.40 -16.96
C SER A 185 -8.98 5.11 -16.34
N LEU A 186 -8.58 3.85 -16.24
CA LEU A 186 -7.22 3.49 -15.82
C LEU A 186 -6.17 3.77 -16.90
N ASP A 187 -6.57 4.03 -18.15
CA ASP A 187 -5.64 4.48 -19.19
C ASP A 187 -5.08 5.88 -18.89
N ASP A 188 -5.78 6.66 -18.03
CA ASP A 188 -5.33 7.96 -17.51
C ASP A 188 -4.39 7.86 -16.29
N LEU A 189 -4.04 6.64 -15.87
CA LEU A 189 -3.04 6.46 -14.81
C LEU A 189 -1.67 6.88 -15.34
N ASP A 190 -1.04 7.82 -14.66
CA ASP A 190 0.23 8.44 -15.09
C ASP A 190 1.20 8.56 -13.91
N SER A 191 2.47 8.80 -14.20
CA SER A 191 3.48 9.17 -13.23
C SER A 191 3.31 10.63 -12.78
N VAL A 192 3.41 10.87 -11.48
CA VAL A 192 3.45 12.23 -10.89
C VAL A 192 4.72 12.97 -11.31
N ARG A 193 5.83 12.23 -11.40
CA ARG A 193 7.15 12.76 -11.69
C ARG A 193 7.42 12.74 -13.18
N LYS A 194 7.10 13.82 -13.87
CA LYS A 194 7.41 13.98 -15.32
C LYS A 194 8.91 14.15 -15.62
N LYS A 195 9.81 13.99 -14.65
CA LYS A 195 11.26 14.14 -14.79
C LYS A 195 11.98 12.92 -14.24
N THR A 196 13.20 12.69 -14.75
CA THR A 196 14.15 11.60 -14.46
C THR A 196 13.90 10.96 -13.10
N PRO A 197 13.69 9.64 -13.03
CA PRO A 197 13.47 8.99 -11.75
C PRO A 197 14.66 9.28 -10.85
N ASP A 198 14.42 9.92 -9.71
CA ASP A 198 15.34 9.78 -8.58
C ASP A 198 15.54 8.28 -8.41
N LEU A 199 16.77 7.85 -8.21
CA LEU A 199 17.12 6.44 -8.09
C LEU A 199 16.15 5.80 -7.07
N VAL A 200 15.22 5.00 -7.57
CA VAL A 200 14.31 4.25 -6.71
C VAL A 200 15.16 3.26 -5.94
N PRO A 201 15.07 3.20 -4.60
CA PRO A 201 15.83 2.23 -3.83
C PRO A 201 15.56 0.80 -4.31
N GLU A 202 16.57 -0.05 -4.28
CA GLU A 202 16.42 -1.47 -4.60
C GLU A 202 15.59 -2.17 -3.52
N CYS A 203 14.63 -2.96 -3.94
CA CYS A 203 13.79 -3.76 -3.06
C CYS A 203 14.53 -5.03 -2.66
N VAL A 204 14.98 -5.14 -1.41
CA VAL A 204 15.74 -6.30 -0.94
C VAL A 204 15.12 -6.85 0.34
N ARG A 205 14.53 -8.07 0.24
CA ARG A 205 14.04 -8.81 1.39
C ARG A 205 15.22 -9.22 2.28
N ASP A 206 14.97 -9.37 3.57
CA ASP A 206 15.92 -9.87 4.57
C ASP A 206 17.21 -9.05 4.73
N TYR A 207 17.41 -7.99 3.91
CA TYR A 207 18.60 -7.16 4.01
C TYR A 207 18.79 -6.59 5.42
N ALA A 208 17.73 -6.11 6.06
CA ALA A 208 17.78 -5.54 7.39
C ALA A 208 18.20 -6.55 8.46
N SER A 209 17.88 -7.85 8.31
CA SER A 209 18.26 -8.89 9.28
C SER A 209 19.70 -9.37 9.10
N GLU A 210 20.20 -9.41 7.86
CA GLU A 210 21.48 -10.07 7.51
C GLU A 210 22.66 -9.11 7.48
N ASN A 211 22.44 -7.80 7.32
CA ASN A 211 23.49 -6.83 6.99
C ASN A 211 23.73 -5.76 8.06
N VAL A 212 23.18 -5.92 9.28
CA VAL A 212 23.45 -5.00 10.39
C VAL A 212 24.89 -5.09 10.84
N VAL A 213 25.58 -3.93 10.89
CA VAL A 213 26.96 -3.79 11.40
C VAL A 213 26.96 -3.19 12.80
N HIS A 214 26.06 -2.24 13.04
CA HIS A 214 25.87 -1.63 14.36
C HIS A 214 24.39 -1.55 14.66
N ARG A 215 24.02 -1.94 15.90
CA ARG A 215 22.63 -1.99 16.35
C ARG A 215 22.47 -1.29 17.68
N VAL A 216 21.45 -0.47 17.81
CA VAL A 216 20.99 0.16 19.05
C VAL A 216 19.58 -0.36 19.35
N GLU A 217 19.37 -0.91 20.53
CA GLU A 217 18.03 -1.36 20.94
C GLU A 217 17.19 -0.15 21.35
N PRO A 218 15.92 -0.06 20.91
CA PRO A 218 15.01 0.98 21.38
C PRO A 218 14.62 0.74 22.83
N ASP A 219 14.34 1.81 23.54
CA ASP A 219 13.76 1.72 24.88
C ASP A 219 12.39 1.02 24.83
N GLY A 220 12.16 0.13 25.78
CA GLY A 220 10.88 -0.57 25.90
C GLY A 220 9.73 0.39 26.19
N VAL A 221 8.56 0.12 25.65
CA VAL A 221 7.34 0.89 25.88
C VAL A 221 6.17 -0.04 26.18
N GLY A 222 5.59 0.11 27.36
CA GLY A 222 4.40 -0.64 27.79
C GLY A 222 4.70 -1.93 28.54
N ALA A 223 3.65 -2.60 28.98
CA ALA A 223 3.72 -3.76 29.85
C ALA A 223 3.83 -5.11 29.10
N LYS A 224 3.75 -5.12 27.77
CA LYS A 224 3.75 -6.33 26.95
C LYS A 224 4.73 -6.20 25.78
N ALA A 225 5.33 -7.34 25.40
CA ALA A 225 6.10 -7.43 24.16
C ALA A 225 5.17 -7.21 22.95
N VAL A 226 5.64 -6.42 21.99
CA VAL A 226 4.90 -6.10 20.75
C VAL A 226 5.84 -6.24 19.56
N SER A 227 5.35 -6.89 18.50
CA SER A 227 6.04 -6.96 17.21
C SER A 227 5.46 -5.90 16.28
N ILE A 228 6.31 -5.02 15.75
CA ILE A 228 5.93 -3.85 14.96
C ILE A 228 6.62 -3.92 13.60
N PRO A 229 5.88 -3.90 12.48
CA PRO A 229 6.46 -3.86 11.14
C PRO A 229 7.07 -2.48 10.88
N VAL A 230 8.30 -2.49 10.40
CA VAL A 230 9.07 -1.29 10.08
C VAL A 230 9.70 -1.42 8.71
N ARG A 231 9.46 -0.44 7.85
CA ARG A 231 10.19 -0.25 6.59
C ARG A 231 11.30 0.76 6.80
N MET A 232 12.38 0.60 6.05
CA MET A 232 13.47 1.58 6.06
C MET A 232 14.13 1.68 4.70
N ILE A 233 14.70 2.86 4.43
CA ILE A 233 15.62 3.08 3.32
C ILE A 233 17.01 3.20 3.91
N VAL A 234 17.91 2.33 3.45
CA VAL A 234 19.33 2.36 3.79
C VAL A 234 20.09 3.06 2.67
N ALA A 235 20.84 4.09 3.02
CA ALA A 235 21.65 4.84 2.08
C ALA A 235 22.87 4.04 1.58
N THR A 236 23.50 4.52 0.53
CA THR A 236 24.69 3.88 -0.08
C THR A 236 25.87 3.72 0.87
N ASP A 237 25.95 4.53 1.92
CA ASP A 237 26.97 4.44 2.98
C ASP A 237 26.57 3.51 4.15
N GLY A 238 25.42 2.84 4.06
CA GLY A 238 24.88 1.97 5.08
C GLY A 238 24.15 2.70 6.24
N SER A 239 23.98 4.02 6.19
CA SER A 239 23.19 4.74 7.19
C SER A 239 21.68 4.59 6.90
N VAL A 240 20.85 4.67 7.94
CA VAL A 240 19.39 4.69 7.78
C VAL A 240 18.97 6.10 7.35
N LYS A 241 18.44 6.20 6.13
CA LYS A 241 17.99 7.46 5.52
C LYS A 241 16.55 7.79 5.87
N HIS A 242 15.69 6.76 5.89
CA HIS A 242 14.27 6.91 6.20
C HIS A 242 13.78 5.71 7.01
N VAL A 243 12.85 5.96 7.93
CA VAL A 243 12.17 4.94 8.74
C VAL A 243 10.68 5.18 8.66
N HIS A 244 9.92 4.16 8.30
CA HIS A 244 8.47 4.15 8.35
C HIS A 244 7.99 3.03 9.29
N VAL A 245 7.46 3.43 10.44
CA VAL A 245 6.86 2.53 11.43
C VAL A 245 5.38 2.38 11.10
N ILE A 246 4.98 1.23 10.57
CA ILE A 246 3.68 1.04 9.93
C ILE A 246 2.53 1.17 10.94
N ARG A 247 2.62 0.46 12.07
CA ARG A 247 1.57 0.47 13.08
C ARG A 247 2.15 0.46 14.49
N ALA A 248 2.11 1.60 15.15
CA ALA A 248 2.62 1.76 16.51
C ALA A 248 1.98 2.95 17.22
N SER A 249 2.01 2.96 18.56
CA SER A 249 1.72 4.18 19.31
C SER A 249 2.80 5.26 19.06
N ALA A 250 2.49 6.52 19.33
CA ALA A 250 3.43 7.62 19.12
C ALA A 250 4.75 7.44 19.92
N ALA A 251 4.69 6.85 21.12
CA ALA A 251 5.87 6.57 21.93
C ALA A 251 6.73 5.44 21.32
N GLN A 252 6.10 4.34 20.90
CA GLN A 252 6.79 3.24 20.24
C GLN A 252 7.46 3.70 18.94
N ARG A 253 6.75 4.49 18.13
CA ARG A 253 7.28 5.06 16.87
C ARG A 253 8.55 5.86 17.14
N ARG A 254 8.53 6.82 18.09
CA ARG A 254 9.70 7.64 18.42
C ARG A 254 10.89 6.79 18.83
N ASN A 255 10.71 5.85 19.77
CA ASN A 255 11.79 5.02 20.27
C ASN A 255 12.42 4.16 19.17
N ILE A 256 11.58 3.59 18.29
CA ILE A 256 12.06 2.81 17.12
C ILE A 256 12.84 3.71 16.16
N GLU A 257 12.30 4.87 15.79
CA GLU A 257 12.95 5.81 14.89
C GLU A 257 14.29 6.31 15.44
N GLU A 258 14.36 6.67 16.74
CA GLU A 258 15.57 7.13 17.40
C GLU A 258 16.65 6.03 17.44
N ALA A 259 16.28 4.79 17.70
CA ALA A 259 17.18 3.66 17.66
C ALA A 259 17.69 3.39 16.24
N LEU A 260 16.78 3.28 15.26
CA LEU A 260 17.14 2.93 13.88
C LEU A 260 17.98 3.98 13.18
N ARG A 261 17.84 5.27 13.50
CA ARG A 261 18.74 6.31 12.98
C ARG A 261 20.20 6.13 13.38
N GLN A 262 20.47 5.36 14.42
CA GLN A 262 21.81 5.06 14.91
C GLN A 262 22.36 3.73 14.33
N TRP A 263 21.49 2.94 13.66
CA TRP A 263 21.94 1.70 13.06
C TRP A 263 22.85 1.95 11.87
N LYS A 264 23.75 0.98 11.63
CA LYS A 264 24.59 0.93 10.45
C LYS A 264 24.48 -0.44 9.81
N PHE A 265 24.47 -0.43 8.50
CA PHE A 265 24.40 -1.60 7.65
C PHE A 265 25.64 -1.69 6.76
N LYS A 266 25.94 -2.86 6.23
CA LYS A 266 26.88 -2.99 5.12
C LYS A 266 26.31 -2.24 3.92
N SER A 267 27.16 -1.60 3.12
CA SER A 267 26.74 -1.01 1.86
C SER A 267 26.22 -2.09 0.91
N TYR A 268 25.06 -1.89 0.28
CA TYR A 268 24.54 -2.78 -0.73
C TYR A 268 25.13 -2.40 -2.10
N VAL A 269 25.70 -3.39 -2.78
CA VAL A 269 26.37 -3.17 -4.06
C VAL A 269 25.62 -3.95 -5.14
N LYS A 270 25.14 -3.26 -6.17
CA LYS A 270 24.53 -3.84 -7.36
C LYS A 270 25.40 -3.50 -8.58
N GLN A 271 25.83 -4.53 -9.31
CA GLN A 271 26.71 -4.36 -10.49
C GLN A 271 27.96 -3.52 -10.23
N GLY A 272 28.57 -3.64 -9.04
CA GLY A 272 29.78 -2.91 -8.66
C GLY A 272 29.54 -1.50 -8.12
N HIS A 273 28.31 -1.01 -8.04
CA HIS A 273 27.98 0.32 -7.55
C HIS A 273 27.14 0.26 -6.27
N PRO A 274 27.46 1.08 -5.24
CA PRO A 274 26.61 1.21 -4.08
C PRO A 274 25.25 1.82 -4.47
N VAL A 275 24.16 1.19 -4.05
CA VAL A 275 22.80 1.67 -4.29
C VAL A 275 22.00 1.72 -3.00
N GLU A 276 20.98 2.57 -2.95
CA GLU A 276 20.04 2.62 -1.83
C GLU A 276 19.19 1.37 -1.81
N VAL A 277 18.89 0.87 -0.60
CA VAL A 277 18.04 -0.31 -0.40
C VAL A 277 16.79 0.08 0.39
N GLU A 278 15.63 -0.36 -0.09
CA GLU A 278 14.39 -0.39 0.68
C GLU A 278 14.17 -1.82 1.20
N THR A 279 13.96 -1.94 2.51
CA THR A 279 13.82 -3.22 3.20
C THR A 279 12.85 -3.13 4.36
N GLY A 280 12.36 -4.27 4.84
CA GLY A 280 11.44 -4.35 5.96
C GLY A 280 11.92 -5.33 7.03
N MET A 281 11.49 -5.10 8.27
CA MET A 281 11.70 -6.03 9.37
C MET A 281 10.60 -5.94 10.42
N MET A 282 10.38 -7.04 11.15
CA MET A 282 9.54 -7.05 12.35
C MET A 282 10.39 -6.64 13.55
N PHE A 283 10.04 -5.52 14.17
CA PHE A 283 10.73 -4.99 15.35
C PHE A 283 10.07 -5.50 16.62
N ASN A 284 10.80 -6.27 17.42
CA ASN A 284 10.28 -6.85 18.66
C ASN A 284 10.64 -5.96 19.86
N LEU A 285 9.72 -5.09 20.27
CA LEU A 285 9.87 -4.30 21.49
C LEU A 285 9.65 -5.15 22.72
N LYS A 286 10.62 -5.11 23.64
CA LYS A 286 10.50 -5.72 24.96
C LYS A 286 9.62 -4.85 25.87
N PRO A 287 8.97 -5.44 26.91
CA PRO A 287 8.31 -4.65 27.94
C PRO A 287 9.32 -3.75 28.66
N THR A 288 8.83 -2.59 29.10
CA THR A 288 9.61 -1.79 30.06
C THR A 288 9.75 -2.60 31.34
N ASN A 289 10.98 -2.89 31.77
CA ASN A 289 11.22 -3.49 33.09
C ASN A 289 10.78 -2.46 34.14
N MET A 290 9.73 -2.79 34.88
CA MET A 290 9.36 -2.04 36.07
C MET A 290 10.30 -2.38 37.23
#